data_613a2d65f1163a2c4828ac1f330d4f02
#
_entry.id   613a2d65f1163a2c4828ac1f330d4f02
#
_cell.length_a   1.000
_cell.length_b   1.000
_cell.length_c   1.000
_cell.angle_alpha   90.00
_cell.angle_beta   90.00
_cell.angle_gamma   90.00
#
_symmetry.space_group_name_H-M   'P 1'
#
loop_
_entity.id
_entity.type
_entity.pdbx_description
1 polymer ?
#
loop_
_entity_poly.entity_id
_entity_poly.type
_entity_poly.pdbx_seq_one_letter_code
_entity_poly.pdbx_strand_id
1 'polypeptide(L)'
;MLRLKPMITLKDGSIDSSGVARSRKKSMAKVIELTKLYFEENHENPQDYIFSIGFGYDETEGYEFKKMLDEMLQEIGVSEESRIVQIGATICVHTGPYALGVGVMKKYEACAEACLTQEESRKRCTA
;
A
#
# COMPACT_ATOMS: atom_id res chain seq x y z
N MET A 1 17.10 -20.70 15.40
CA MET A 1 15.85 -19.95 15.35
C MET A 1 15.66 -19.34 13.94
N LEU A 2 14.68 -19.79 13.20
CA LEU A 2 14.40 -19.25 11.86
C LEU A 2 13.87 -17.81 11.99
N ARG A 3 14.67 -16.83 11.56
CA ARG A 3 14.26 -15.41 11.52
C ARG A 3 13.37 -15.15 10.30
N LEU A 4 12.18 -15.74 10.31
CA LEU A 4 11.21 -15.51 9.24
C LEU A 4 10.46 -14.21 9.47
N LYS A 5 10.29 -13.43 8.41
CA LYS A 5 9.51 -12.19 8.40
C LYS A 5 8.22 -12.45 7.62
N PRO A 6 7.09 -12.67 8.30
CA PRO A 6 5.82 -12.86 7.61
C PRO A 6 5.38 -11.56 6.93
N MET A 7 4.85 -11.69 5.74
CA MET A 7 4.21 -10.60 5.00
C MET A 7 2.71 -10.86 4.95
N ILE A 8 1.93 -9.84 5.23
CA ILE A 8 0.48 -9.90 5.21
C ILE A 8 -0.09 -8.81 4.30
N THR A 9 -1.19 -9.10 3.66
CA THR A 9 -1.97 -8.15 2.90
C THR A 9 -3.33 -7.98 3.57
N LEU A 10 -3.76 -6.73 3.70
CA LEU A 10 -5.09 -6.35 4.17
C LEU A 10 -5.88 -5.83 2.98
N LYS A 11 -6.94 -6.52 2.61
CA LYS A 11 -7.84 -6.11 1.52
C LYS A 11 -9.28 -6.46 1.88
N ASP A 12 -10.17 -5.51 1.73
CA ASP A 12 -11.62 -5.69 1.93
C ASP A 12 -11.98 -6.29 3.31
N GLY A 13 -11.22 -5.92 4.35
CA GLY A 13 -11.40 -6.42 5.71
C GLY A 13 -10.83 -7.82 5.98
N SER A 14 -10.23 -8.45 4.98
CA SER A 14 -9.54 -9.76 5.11
C SER A 14 -8.04 -9.61 5.27
N ILE A 15 -7.47 -10.51 6.04
CA ILE A 15 -6.01 -10.62 6.26
C ILE A 15 -5.52 -11.87 5.53
N ASP A 16 -4.69 -11.69 4.52
CA ASP A 16 -4.10 -12.78 3.76
C ASP A 16 -2.57 -12.84 3.96
N SER A 17 -2.03 -14.05 3.96
CA SER A 17 -0.59 -14.25 3.97
C SER A 17 -0.01 -14.05 2.58
N SER A 18 0.88 -13.09 2.44
CA SER A 18 1.57 -12.79 1.17
C SER A 18 2.96 -13.42 1.08
N GLY A 19 3.29 -14.29 2.02
CA GLY A 19 4.53 -15.04 2.04
C GLY A 19 5.44 -14.72 3.21
N VAL A 20 6.68 -15.20 3.11
CA VAL A 20 7.68 -15.09 4.16
C VAL A 20 9.03 -14.71 3.55
N ALA A 21 9.71 -13.75 4.13
CA ALA A 21 11.07 -13.38 3.76
C ALA A 21 12.09 -13.72 4.85
N ARG A 22 13.31 -14.04 4.43
CA ARG A 22 14.40 -14.41 5.34
C ARG A 22 15.16 -13.21 5.91
N SER A 23 15.03 -12.04 5.32
CA SER A 23 15.66 -10.80 5.79
C SER A 23 14.73 -9.61 5.68
N ARG A 24 14.97 -8.62 6.53
CA ARG A 24 14.19 -7.38 6.56
C ARG A 24 14.20 -6.65 5.22
N LYS A 25 15.38 -6.47 4.66
CA LYS A 25 15.55 -5.80 3.36
C LYS A 25 14.82 -6.51 2.22
N LYS A 26 14.87 -7.85 2.20
CA LYS A 26 14.13 -8.64 1.21
C LYS A 26 12.62 -8.56 1.41
N SER A 27 12.14 -8.47 2.67
CA SER A 27 10.71 -8.30 2.91
C SER A 27 10.22 -6.94 2.45
N MET A 28 10.97 -5.86 2.68
CA MET A 28 10.64 -4.53 2.18
C MET A 28 10.58 -4.51 0.65
N ALA A 29 11.60 -5.03 -0.02
CA ALA A 29 11.62 -5.11 -1.48
C ALA A 29 10.45 -5.92 -2.05
N LYS A 30 10.10 -7.04 -1.40
CA LYS A 30 8.96 -7.87 -1.82
C LYS A 30 7.62 -7.16 -1.64
N VAL A 31 7.43 -6.41 -0.58
CA VAL A 31 6.19 -5.61 -0.38
C VAL A 31 6.05 -4.55 -1.46
N ILE A 32 7.14 -3.89 -1.85
CA ILE A 32 7.14 -2.90 -2.94
C ILE A 32 6.81 -3.58 -4.28
N GLU A 33 7.40 -4.73 -4.56
CA GLU A 33 7.09 -5.53 -5.75
C GLU A 33 5.60 -5.93 -5.80
N LEU A 34 5.05 -6.41 -4.68
CA LEU A 34 3.63 -6.76 -4.57
C LEU A 34 2.72 -5.54 -4.78
N THR A 35 3.13 -4.37 -4.30
CA THR A 35 2.40 -3.12 -4.54
C THR A 35 2.38 -2.76 -6.02
N LYS A 36 3.50 -2.88 -6.71
CA LYS A 36 3.59 -2.66 -8.15
C LYS A 36 2.71 -3.65 -8.94
N LEU A 37 2.83 -4.93 -8.63
CA LEU A 37 2.03 -5.99 -9.26
C LEU A 37 0.52 -5.78 -9.09
N TYR A 38 0.09 -5.28 -7.94
CA TYR A 38 -1.32 -4.96 -7.70
C TYR A 38 -1.89 -4.01 -8.76
N PHE A 39 -1.16 -2.95 -9.11
CA PHE A 39 -1.59 -1.98 -10.12
C PHE A 39 -1.55 -2.55 -11.53
N GLU A 40 -0.55 -3.37 -11.83
CA GLU A 40 -0.44 -4.04 -13.14
C GLU A 40 -1.57 -5.04 -13.36
N GLU A 41 -1.89 -5.88 -12.38
CA GLU A 41 -2.92 -6.91 -12.46
C GLU A 41 -4.34 -6.35 -12.48
N ASN A 42 -4.60 -5.29 -11.73
CA ASN A 42 -5.93 -4.68 -11.65
C ASN A 42 -6.16 -3.59 -12.71
N HIS A 43 -5.16 -3.28 -13.55
CA HIS A 43 -5.22 -2.22 -14.54
C HIS A 43 -5.65 -0.85 -13.97
N GLU A 44 -5.29 -0.59 -12.73
CA GLU A 44 -5.57 0.65 -12.01
C GLU A 44 -4.47 1.68 -12.29
N ASN A 45 -4.85 2.96 -12.40
CA ASN A 45 -3.89 4.03 -12.57
C ASN A 45 -3.29 4.43 -11.20
N PRO A 46 -1.98 4.23 -10.97
CA PRO A 46 -1.36 4.57 -9.69
C PRO A 46 -1.45 6.05 -9.31
N GLN A 47 -1.59 6.94 -10.28
CA GLN A 47 -1.73 8.39 -10.05
C GLN A 47 -3.04 8.76 -9.33
N ASP A 48 -4.05 7.90 -9.39
CA ASP A 48 -5.33 8.10 -8.70
C ASP A 48 -5.29 7.71 -7.22
N TYR A 49 -4.11 7.35 -6.72
CA TYR A 49 -3.93 6.83 -5.37
C TYR A 49 -2.96 7.68 -4.54
N ILE A 50 -3.19 7.66 -3.23
CA ILE A 50 -2.26 8.17 -2.21
C ILE A 50 -1.52 6.99 -1.63
N PHE A 51 -0.21 7.11 -1.53
CA PHE A 51 0.66 6.10 -0.94
C PHE A 51 1.18 6.58 0.41
N SER A 52 1.26 5.66 1.35
CA SER A 52 1.82 5.92 2.68
C SER A 52 2.68 4.76 3.15
N ILE A 53 3.74 5.11 3.89
CA ILE A 53 4.52 4.15 4.65
C ILE A 53 4.11 4.24 6.12
N GLY A 54 3.73 3.10 6.67
CA GLY A 54 3.53 2.95 8.10
C GLY A 54 4.75 2.33 8.76
N PHE A 55 5.22 2.92 9.85
CA PHE A 55 6.27 2.35 10.70
C PHE A 55 5.80 2.23 12.16
N GLY A 56 6.29 1.22 12.88
CA GLY A 56 6.00 1.06 14.30
C GLY A 56 6.89 1.94 15.18
N TYR A 57 8.01 1.39 15.59
CA TYR A 57 8.94 2.07 16.52
C TYR A 57 10.12 2.75 15.81
N ASP A 58 10.68 2.12 14.79
CA ASP A 58 11.89 2.60 14.10
C ASP A 58 11.55 3.52 12.91
N GLU A 59 11.61 4.82 13.18
CA GLU A 59 11.37 5.85 12.17
C GLU A 59 12.44 5.85 11.06
N THR A 60 13.69 5.55 11.39
CA THR A 60 14.79 5.50 10.42
C THR A 60 14.54 4.43 9.37
N GLU A 61 14.12 3.24 9.79
CA GLU A 61 13.74 2.16 8.89
C GLU A 61 12.50 2.53 8.05
N GLY A 62 11.57 3.29 8.63
CA GLY A 62 10.42 3.87 7.92
C GLY A 62 10.84 4.77 6.77
N TYR A 63 11.81 5.65 6.97
CA TYR A 63 12.34 6.53 5.92
C TYR A 63 13.13 5.77 4.85
N GLU A 64 13.87 4.73 5.21
CA GLU A 64 14.51 3.85 4.22
C GLU A 64 13.48 3.17 3.32
N PHE A 65 12.42 2.67 3.92
CA PHE A 65 11.32 2.04 3.19
C PHE A 65 10.56 3.05 2.30
N LYS A 66 10.32 4.26 2.82
CA LYS A 66 9.74 5.36 2.04
C LYS A 66 10.56 5.66 0.80
N LYS A 67 11.87 5.76 0.92
CA LYS A 67 12.76 6.00 -0.22
C LYS A 67 12.63 4.93 -1.30
N MET A 68 12.61 3.66 -0.89
CA MET A 68 12.43 2.53 -1.83
C MET A 68 11.06 2.59 -2.54
N LEU A 69 10.00 2.97 -1.80
CA LEU A 69 8.68 3.13 -2.40
C LEU A 69 8.64 4.30 -3.39
N ASP A 70 9.18 5.46 -3.02
CA ASP A 70 9.19 6.64 -3.88
C ASP A 70 9.99 6.41 -5.17
N GLU A 71 11.10 5.69 -5.11
CA GLU A 71 11.87 5.27 -6.29
C GLU A 71 11.00 4.43 -7.24
N MET A 72 10.28 3.44 -6.71
CA MET A 72 9.36 2.62 -7.51
C MET A 72 8.20 3.45 -8.07
N LEU A 73 7.62 4.36 -7.28
CA LEU A 73 6.54 5.23 -7.74
C LEU A 73 6.96 6.12 -8.90
N GLN A 74 8.18 6.67 -8.87
CA GLN A 74 8.75 7.43 -9.98
C GLN A 74 8.93 6.57 -11.24
N GLU A 75 9.37 5.31 -11.10
CA GLU A 75 9.50 4.38 -12.22
C GLU A 75 8.16 4.12 -12.93
N ILE A 76 7.06 4.07 -12.18
CA ILE A 76 5.71 3.85 -12.75
C ILE A 76 4.97 5.15 -13.10
N GLY A 77 5.65 6.30 -13.02
CA GLY A 77 5.13 7.59 -13.48
C GLY A 77 4.29 8.36 -12.44
N VAL A 78 4.36 8.01 -11.17
CA VAL A 78 3.73 8.76 -10.08
C VAL A 78 4.65 9.88 -9.64
N SER A 79 4.17 11.13 -9.69
CA SER A 79 4.95 12.32 -9.34
C SER A 79 4.85 12.71 -7.86
N GLU A 80 3.82 12.24 -7.17
CA GLU A 80 3.63 12.53 -5.75
C GLU A 80 4.49 11.60 -4.88
N GLU A 81 5.11 12.18 -3.86
CA GLU A 81 5.82 11.39 -2.86
C GLU A 81 4.86 10.69 -1.90
N SER A 82 5.27 9.52 -1.43
CA SER A 82 4.54 8.81 -0.38
C SER A 82 4.61 9.57 0.96
N ARG A 83 3.59 9.39 1.78
CA ARG A 83 3.54 9.92 3.14
C ARG A 83 4.15 8.93 4.11
N ILE A 84 4.68 9.43 5.24
CA ILE A 84 5.13 8.58 6.34
C ILE A 84 4.26 8.81 7.56
N VAL A 85 3.81 7.73 8.20
CA VAL A 85 2.94 7.77 9.36
C VAL A 85 3.37 6.74 10.39
N GLN A 86 3.23 7.05 11.67
CA GLN A 86 3.46 6.07 12.72
C GLN A 86 2.23 5.17 12.90
N ILE A 87 2.46 3.87 12.92
CA ILE A 87 1.41 2.88 13.18
C ILE A 87 0.98 2.95 14.63
N GLY A 88 -0.33 3.00 14.87
CA GLY A 88 -0.89 3.08 16.21
C GLY A 88 -0.64 1.81 17.04
N ALA A 89 -0.61 1.97 18.36
CA ALA A 89 -0.33 0.90 19.32
C ALA A 89 -1.26 -0.32 19.15
N THR A 90 -2.52 -0.11 18.82
CA THR A 90 -3.52 -1.17 18.61
C THR A 90 -3.08 -2.17 17.53
N ILE A 91 -2.49 -1.69 16.44
CA ILE A 91 -1.96 -2.56 15.38
C ILE A 91 -0.64 -3.19 15.82
N CYS A 92 0.24 -2.41 16.46
CA CYS A 92 1.54 -2.88 16.94
C CYS A 92 1.45 -4.03 17.96
N VAL A 93 0.36 -4.12 18.73
CA VAL A 93 0.10 -5.27 19.64
C VAL A 93 0.03 -6.58 18.85
N HIS A 94 -0.52 -6.56 17.63
CA HIS A 94 -0.67 -7.75 16.80
C HIS A 94 0.52 -8.01 15.87
N THR A 95 1.16 -6.95 15.37
CA THR A 95 2.23 -7.05 14.37
C THR A 95 3.63 -6.96 14.96
N GLY A 96 3.72 -6.53 16.21
CA GLY A 96 4.99 -6.20 16.88
C GLY A 96 5.43 -4.74 16.65
N PRO A 97 6.39 -4.27 17.47
CA PRO A 97 6.80 -2.85 17.47
C PRO A 97 7.58 -2.43 16.23
N TYR A 98 8.13 -3.37 15.48
CA TYR A 98 8.92 -3.10 14.27
C TYR A 98 8.15 -3.37 12.97
N ALA A 99 6.83 -3.21 13.01
CA ALA A 99 6.00 -3.35 11.82
C ALA A 99 6.33 -2.26 10.80
N LEU A 100 6.35 -2.65 9.53
CA LEU A 100 6.41 -1.75 8.38
C LEU A 100 5.31 -2.15 7.39
N GLY A 101 4.72 -1.17 6.76
CA GLY A 101 3.69 -1.43 5.77
C GLY A 101 3.55 -0.34 4.73
N VAL A 102 3.02 -0.70 3.57
CA VAL A 102 2.55 0.22 2.53
C VAL A 102 1.04 0.32 2.62
N GLY A 103 0.54 1.52 2.76
CA GLY A 103 -0.89 1.85 2.66
C GLY A 103 -1.18 2.50 1.31
N VAL A 104 -2.24 2.05 0.67
CA VAL A 104 -2.69 2.58 -0.63
C VAL A 104 -4.16 2.95 -0.53
N MET A 105 -4.50 4.17 -0.89
CA MET A 105 -5.86 4.68 -0.82
C MET A 105 -6.20 5.51 -2.06
N LYS A 106 -7.35 5.24 -2.65
CA LYS A 106 -7.83 6.00 -3.81
C LYS A 106 -8.10 7.46 -3.44
N LYS A 107 -7.69 8.40 -4.27
CA LYS A 107 -7.95 9.83 -4.09
C LYS A 107 -9.45 10.11 -4.17
N TYR A 108 -9.92 11.09 -3.41
CA TYR A 108 -11.33 11.46 -3.38
C TYR A 108 -11.84 11.88 -4.76
N GLU A 109 -11.07 12.66 -5.49
CA GLU A 109 -11.43 13.12 -6.84
C GLU A 109 -11.67 11.95 -7.80
N ALA A 110 -10.80 10.95 -7.78
CA ALA A 110 -10.93 9.75 -8.60
C ALA A 110 -12.14 8.89 -8.19
N CYS A 111 -12.48 8.87 -6.89
CA CYS A 111 -13.70 8.21 -6.42
C CYS A 111 -14.96 8.96 -6.85
N ALA A 112 -14.95 10.29 -6.79
CA ALA A 112 -16.10 11.13 -7.15
C ALA A 112 -16.43 10.99 -8.65
N GLU A 113 -15.43 11.01 -9.52
CA GLU A 113 -15.61 10.78 -10.98
C GLU A 113 -16.20 9.41 -11.28
N ALA A 114 -15.73 8.36 -10.60
CA ALA A 114 -16.27 7.01 -10.77
C ALA A 114 -17.75 6.91 -10.32
N CYS A 115 -18.13 7.58 -9.25
CA CYS A 115 -19.52 7.64 -8.80
C CYS A 115 -20.44 8.37 -9.81
N LEU A 116 -19.99 9.49 -10.36
CA LEU A 116 -20.77 10.27 -11.33
C LEU A 116 -21.03 9.47 -12.62
N THR A 117 -20.02 8.75 -13.11
CA THR A 117 -20.17 7.89 -14.31
C THR A 117 -21.12 6.72 -14.08
N GLN A 118 -21.17 6.18 -12.87
CA GLN A 118 -22.13 5.12 -12.52
C GLN A 118 -23.57 5.64 -12.43
N GLU A 119 -23.80 6.85 -11.92
CA GLU A 119 -25.12 7.49 -11.89
C GLU A 119 -25.64 7.80 -13.29
N GLU A 120 -24.78 8.29 -14.19
CA GLU A 120 -25.14 8.55 -15.59
C GLU A 120 -25.47 7.23 -16.35
N SER A 121 -24.75 6.16 -16.08
CA SER A 121 -25.04 4.83 -16.64
C SER A 121 -26.37 4.29 -16.13
N ARG A 122 -26.70 4.46 -14.85
CA ARG A 122 -28.01 4.08 -14.30
C ARG A 122 -29.16 4.88 -14.91
N LYS A 123 -29.00 6.19 -15.11
CA LYS A 123 -30.03 7.04 -15.75
C LYS A 123 -30.30 6.64 -17.20
N ARG A 124 -29.29 6.17 -17.95
CA ARG A 124 -29.46 5.67 -19.31
C ARG A 124 -30.18 4.31 -19.37
N CYS A 125 -30.05 3.46 -18.35
CA CYS A 125 -30.74 2.18 -18.28
C CYS A 125 -32.20 2.29 -17.84
N THR A 126 -32.62 3.42 -17.27
CA THR A 126 -34.00 3.68 -16.80
C THR A 126 -34.82 4.58 -17.73
N ALA A 127 -34.25 4.97 -18.84
CA ALA A 127 -34.93 5.80 -19.84
C ALA A 127 -35.55 4.95 -20.99
#